data_65f78d2a603d578a34a39f73a9aed841
#
_entry.id   65f78d2a603d578a34a39f73a9aed841
#
_cell.length_a   1.000
_cell.length_b   1.000
_cell.length_c   1.000
_cell.angle_alpha   90.00
_cell.angle_beta   90.00
_cell.angle_gamma   90.00
#
_symmetry.space_group_name_H-M   'P 1'
#
loop_
_entity.id
_entity.type
_entity.pdbx_description
1 polymer ?
#
loop_
_entity_poly.entity_id
_entity_poly.type
_entity_poly.pdbx_seq_one_letter_code
_entity_poly.pdbx_strand_id
1 'polypeptide(L)'
;MKKISLLLLSFVLLMGTSACESELDVVPQGAPSSGNFWKTPADAKAGVNAIYALYSDDNMYGRGFFWLNNASDDIGTKPRQNAERIKNFIVDGAESDTKDIWRIHYEIMKRCNDVIRNVPNIPLDESTRNGMLGEAYFNHAVMHLELAYHYGDDRAGIPIQDRDNPTNVYVPRAKNVAENYAYIAADLIKAADLLPYFDQLTPDNYGRAHKTAAWAYLVRTYLYAKDWDNAIKYANMIVASGKHKLLDNFEDVFKISNNWSSEYIWSVTSSSENTSLGSIFPGVCLEDKGWGVYNGWGNFYPTKELFDTYAANDKRRSATILQKGDKFMYFGELVTFNEGNHVVSSSNRTGYQFKKYMEPFSYPKTTSGGVDIRYVNANGDKPSTALNVPLLRYADVILMLAEAKLMKGQNADTEINMIRHRAGLTDLSGATLVDLKRERRCELAGEWTDRHFDLVRWGDAKETYAKPLHHYDGSVIYPARNFNPAIHHVWPIPPDEIAVSKGALTQNQGW
;
A
#
# COMPACT_ATOMS: atom_id res chain seq x y z
N MET A 1 -36.37 5.28 -72.39
CA MET A 1 -35.63 6.26 -71.60
C MET A 1 -35.67 6.01 -70.10
N LYS A 2 -36.78 5.61 -69.44
CA LYS A 2 -36.84 5.34 -67.99
C LYS A 2 -35.95 4.16 -67.47
N LYS A 3 -35.65 3.14 -68.28
CA LYS A 3 -34.86 1.99 -67.88
C LYS A 3 -33.35 2.28 -67.94
N ILE A 4 -32.89 3.20 -68.74
CA ILE A 4 -31.45 3.61 -68.80
C ILE A 4 -31.12 4.53 -67.66
N SER A 5 -32.03 5.39 -67.18
CA SER A 5 -31.84 6.24 -66.04
C SER A 5 -31.72 5.46 -64.71
N LEU A 6 -32.43 4.31 -64.61
CA LEU A 6 -32.34 3.46 -63.41
C LEU A 6 -30.99 2.72 -63.32
N LEU A 7 -30.43 2.27 -64.47
CA LEU A 7 -29.15 1.61 -64.54
C LEU A 7 -27.96 2.57 -64.25
N LEU A 8 -28.09 3.82 -64.69
CA LEU A 8 -27.07 4.84 -64.37
C LEU A 8 -27.12 5.25 -62.88
N LEU A 9 -28.30 5.29 -62.28
CA LEU A 9 -28.47 5.59 -60.87
C LEU A 9 -27.92 4.46 -59.98
N SER A 10 -28.09 3.19 -60.33
CA SER A 10 -27.51 2.04 -59.63
C SER A 10 -25.99 1.93 -59.78
N PHE A 11 -25.41 2.39 -60.91
CA PHE A 11 -23.97 2.39 -61.10
C PHE A 11 -23.26 3.50 -60.32
N VAL A 12 -23.90 4.65 -60.11
CA VAL A 12 -23.39 5.75 -59.29
C VAL A 12 -23.51 5.40 -57.79
N LEU A 13 -24.51 4.63 -57.35
CA LEU A 13 -24.61 4.13 -55.98
C LEU A 13 -23.55 3.09 -55.63
N LEU A 14 -23.09 2.29 -56.59
CA LEU A 14 -22.04 1.28 -56.36
C LEU A 14 -20.61 1.84 -56.31
N MET A 15 -20.36 3.03 -56.86
CA MET A 15 -19.06 3.68 -56.79
C MET A 15 -18.83 4.50 -55.49
N GLY A 16 -19.89 4.68 -54.68
CA GLY A 16 -19.83 5.44 -53.42
C GLY A 16 -19.41 4.62 -52.18
N THR A 17 -19.16 3.31 -52.32
CA THR A 17 -18.85 2.44 -51.17
C THR A 17 -17.38 2.06 -51.04
N SER A 18 -16.49 2.58 -51.87
CA SER A 18 -15.06 2.50 -51.61
C SER A 18 -14.64 3.71 -50.73
N ALA A 19 -15.18 3.80 -49.52
CA ALA A 19 -14.60 4.64 -48.50
C ALA A 19 -13.26 3.98 -48.09
N CYS A 20 -12.16 4.69 -48.30
CA CYS A 20 -10.85 4.23 -47.85
C CYS A 20 -10.89 4.09 -46.32
N GLU A 21 -10.86 2.87 -45.80
CA GLU A 21 -10.66 2.57 -44.38
C GLU A 21 -9.37 3.21 -43.84
N SER A 22 -8.41 3.51 -44.70
CA SER A 22 -7.13 4.16 -44.32
C SER A 22 -7.21 5.63 -43.94
N GLU A 23 -8.29 6.34 -44.27
CA GLU A 23 -8.46 7.76 -43.91
C GLU A 23 -9.18 7.98 -42.57
N LEU A 24 -9.74 6.91 -41.97
CA LEU A 24 -10.38 6.95 -40.66
C LEU A 24 -9.41 6.70 -39.51
N ASP A 25 -8.23 6.15 -39.78
CA ASP A 25 -7.13 5.98 -38.84
C ASP A 25 -6.22 7.21 -38.79
N VAL A 26 -6.78 8.39 -38.63
CA VAL A 26 -5.98 9.60 -38.35
C VAL A 26 -5.50 9.51 -36.92
N VAL A 27 -4.23 9.14 -36.77
CA VAL A 27 -3.54 9.28 -35.48
C VAL A 27 -3.57 10.76 -35.10
N PRO A 28 -4.18 11.16 -33.97
CA PRO A 28 -4.23 12.56 -33.56
C PRO A 28 -2.84 13.15 -33.51
N GLN A 29 -2.57 14.14 -34.34
CA GLN A 29 -1.29 14.85 -34.31
C GLN A 29 -1.21 15.65 -33.01
N GLY A 30 -0.21 15.34 -32.18
CA GLY A 30 0.04 16.03 -30.90
C GLY A 30 -0.46 15.33 -29.64
N ALA A 31 -1.18 14.20 -29.74
CA ALA A 31 -1.48 13.36 -28.60
C ALA A 31 -0.68 12.05 -28.65
N PRO A 32 -0.12 11.55 -27.54
CA PRO A 32 0.50 10.22 -27.50
C PRO A 32 -0.54 9.14 -27.87
N SER A 33 -0.22 8.33 -28.87
CA SER A 33 -1.00 7.16 -29.24
C SER A 33 -0.12 5.92 -29.14
N SER A 34 -0.71 4.73 -28.99
CA SER A 34 0.03 3.47 -28.93
C SER A 34 0.97 3.25 -30.12
N GLY A 35 0.69 3.87 -31.28
CA GLY A 35 1.51 3.75 -32.50
C GLY A 35 2.68 4.74 -32.59
N ASN A 36 2.66 5.85 -31.86
CA ASN A 36 3.73 6.88 -31.89
C ASN A 36 4.46 7.09 -30.56
N PHE A 37 4.00 6.50 -29.48
CA PHE A 37 4.70 6.42 -28.20
C PHE A 37 5.77 5.30 -28.22
N TRP A 38 6.68 5.29 -27.28
CA TRP A 38 7.76 4.30 -27.14
C TRP A 38 8.85 4.37 -28.23
N LYS A 39 9.22 5.59 -28.68
CA LYS A 39 10.26 5.80 -29.70
C LYS A 39 11.54 6.43 -29.16
N THR A 40 11.42 7.24 -28.11
CA THR A 40 12.52 8.07 -27.61
C THR A 40 12.84 7.78 -26.14
N PRO A 41 14.04 8.17 -25.66
CA PRO A 41 14.36 8.14 -24.23
C PRO A 41 13.37 8.92 -23.36
N ALA A 42 12.80 9.99 -23.86
CA ALA A 42 11.77 10.78 -23.16
C ALA A 42 10.47 9.98 -23.00
N ASP A 43 10.06 9.22 -24.01
CA ASP A 43 8.89 8.34 -23.93
C ASP A 43 9.11 7.24 -22.89
N ALA A 44 10.29 6.62 -22.88
CA ALA A 44 10.65 5.60 -21.88
C ALA A 44 10.54 6.17 -20.45
N LYS A 45 11.12 7.37 -20.22
CA LYS A 45 11.02 8.06 -18.93
C LYS A 45 9.58 8.39 -18.55
N ALA A 46 8.78 8.86 -19.49
CA ALA A 46 7.36 9.15 -19.27
C ALA A 46 6.57 7.89 -18.92
N GLY A 47 6.84 6.77 -19.61
CA GLY A 47 6.23 5.48 -19.31
C GLY A 47 6.55 4.98 -17.90
N VAL A 48 7.80 5.07 -17.46
CA VAL A 48 8.19 4.71 -16.09
C VAL A 48 7.55 5.65 -15.07
N ASN A 49 7.53 6.96 -15.31
CA ASN A 49 6.89 7.92 -14.41
C ASN A 49 5.37 7.67 -14.28
N ALA A 50 4.73 7.20 -15.34
CA ALA A 50 3.31 6.85 -15.32
C ALA A 50 3.00 5.68 -14.37
N ILE A 51 3.95 4.80 -14.06
CA ILE A 51 3.81 3.76 -13.04
C ILE A 51 3.58 4.40 -11.68
N TYR A 52 4.45 5.33 -11.29
CA TYR A 52 4.41 5.98 -9.98
C TYR A 52 3.25 6.98 -9.82
N ALA A 53 2.71 7.52 -10.90
CA ALA A 53 1.64 8.51 -10.85
C ALA A 53 0.38 8.03 -10.12
N LEU A 54 0.13 6.72 -10.09
CA LEU A 54 -1.02 6.14 -9.39
C LEU A 54 -0.79 5.88 -7.89
N TYR A 55 0.45 6.01 -7.40
CA TYR A 55 0.73 5.82 -5.97
C TYR A 55 0.10 6.92 -5.10
N SER A 56 -0.16 8.10 -5.65
CA SER A 56 -0.84 9.20 -4.96
C SER A 56 -2.36 9.17 -5.11
N ASP A 57 -2.94 8.16 -5.78
CA ASP A 57 -4.40 8.03 -5.85
C ASP A 57 -4.98 7.80 -4.44
N ASP A 58 -6.10 8.45 -4.15
CA ASP A 58 -6.78 8.37 -2.85
C ASP A 58 -7.15 6.93 -2.48
N ASN A 59 -7.48 6.09 -3.46
CA ASN A 59 -7.86 4.71 -3.28
C ASN A 59 -6.66 3.74 -3.33
N MET A 60 -5.45 4.27 -3.45
CA MET A 60 -4.21 3.52 -3.33
C MET A 60 -3.61 3.76 -1.92
N TYR A 61 -2.44 4.35 -1.82
CA TYR A 61 -1.78 4.60 -0.52
C TYR A 61 -2.30 5.85 0.22
N GLY A 62 -3.37 6.47 -0.23
CA GLY A 62 -4.11 7.47 0.54
C GLY A 62 -4.96 6.82 1.63
N ARG A 63 -5.83 5.89 1.26
CA ARG A 63 -6.75 5.20 2.18
C ARG A 63 -7.13 3.77 1.72
N GLY A 64 -6.93 3.44 0.44
CA GLY A 64 -7.50 2.24 -0.13
C GLY A 64 -7.03 0.96 0.57
N PHE A 65 -5.74 0.73 0.63
CA PHE A 65 -5.18 -0.44 1.30
C PHE A 65 -5.54 -0.50 2.79
N PHE A 66 -5.58 0.65 3.47
CA PHE A 66 -5.94 0.75 4.87
C PHE A 66 -7.40 0.37 5.14
N TRP A 67 -8.29 0.51 4.14
CA TRP A 67 -9.66 0.06 4.23
C TRP A 67 -9.77 -1.45 4.45
N LEU A 68 -9.01 -2.25 3.73
CA LEU A 68 -9.02 -3.71 3.89
C LEU A 68 -8.48 -4.10 5.27
N ASN A 69 -7.42 -3.43 5.74
CA ASN A 69 -6.86 -3.63 7.08
C ASN A 69 -7.82 -3.18 8.20
N ASN A 70 -8.85 -2.40 7.87
CA ASN A 70 -9.90 -2.04 8.80
C ASN A 70 -10.61 -3.26 9.42
N ALA A 71 -10.60 -4.41 8.78
CA ALA A 71 -11.09 -5.66 9.38
C ALA A 71 -10.37 -6.02 10.68
N SER A 72 -9.12 -5.59 10.86
CA SER A 72 -8.26 -5.96 12.01
C SER A 72 -8.81 -5.56 13.38
N ASP A 73 -8.15 -6.03 14.42
CA ASP A 73 -8.44 -5.68 15.81
C ASP A 73 -7.74 -4.38 16.27
N ASP A 74 -6.90 -3.79 15.42
CA ASP A 74 -6.15 -2.56 15.71
C ASP A 74 -6.92 -1.28 15.39
N ILE A 75 -7.92 -1.36 14.50
CA ILE A 75 -8.56 -0.18 13.92
C ILE A 75 -10.05 -0.15 14.22
N GLY A 76 -10.53 0.94 14.81
CA GLY A 76 -11.92 1.35 14.80
C GLY A 76 -12.16 2.35 13.68
N THR A 77 -13.38 2.43 13.14
CA THR A 77 -13.72 3.35 12.07
C THR A 77 -14.90 4.23 12.42
N LYS A 78 -14.93 5.39 11.76
CA LYS A 78 -16.14 6.21 11.66
C LYS A 78 -17.28 5.38 11.04
N PRO A 79 -18.52 5.53 11.51
CA PRO A 79 -19.66 4.83 10.93
C PRO A 79 -19.85 5.15 9.45
N ARG A 80 -19.51 4.20 8.59
CA ARG A 80 -19.73 4.24 7.13
C ARG A 80 -20.11 2.84 6.67
N GLN A 81 -21.05 2.76 5.74
CA GLN A 81 -21.58 1.47 5.30
C GLN A 81 -20.49 0.50 4.83
N ASN A 82 -19.59 0.91 3.94
CA ASN A 82 -18.52 0.04 3.43
C ASN A 82 -17.55 -0.38 4.55
N ALA A 83 -17.18 0.57 5.44
CA ALA A 83 -16.31 0.27 6.56
C ALA A 83 -16.90 -0.76 7.51
N GLU A 84 -18.21 -0.67 7.80
CA GLU A 84 -18.93 -1.65 8.63
C GLU A 84 -19.03 -3.02 7.94
N ARG A 85 -19.23 -3.06 6.62
CA ARG A 85 -19.27 -4.32 5.85
C ARG A 85 -17.92 -5.03 5.89
N ILE A 86 -16.81 -4.30 5.64
CA ILE A 86 -15.44 -4.85 5.74
C ILE A 86 -15.18 -5.34 7.18
N LYS A 87 -15.51 -4.50 8.18
CA LYS A 87 -15.30 -4.81 9.59
C LYS A 87 -15.98 -6.10 10.03
N ASN A 88 -17.16 -6.37 9.51
CA ASN A 88 -17.99 -7.51 9.89
C ASN A 88 -17.91 -8.68 8.90
N PHE A 89 -17.02 -8.66 7.92
CA PHE A 89 -16.84 -9.73 6.92
C PHE A 89 -18.11 -10.03 6.10
N ILE A 90 -18.88 -8.99 5.74
CA ILE A 90 -20.13 -9.09 4.97
C ILE A 90 -20.07 -8.32 3.64
N VAL A 91 -18.85 -8.09 3.12
CA VAL A 91 -18.62 -7.51 1.80
C VAL A 91 -19.01 -8.48 0.70
N ASP A 92 -19.31 -7.94 -0.49
CA ASP A 92 -19.57 -8.74 -1.69
C ASP A 92 -18.60 -8.40 -2.86
N GLY A 93 -17.65 -7.49 -2.60
CA GLY A 93 -16.67 -7.02 -3.59
C GLY A 93 -17.18 -5.90 -4.50
N ALA A 94 -18.45 -5.47 -4.37
CA ALA A 94 -19.00 -4.36 -5.13
C ALA A 94 -18.73 -2.99 -4.48
N GLU A 95 -18.21 -2.98 -3.25
CA GLU A 95 -17.84 -1.77 -2.55
C GLU A 95 -16.74 -1.03 -3.36
N SER A 96 -16.91 0.30 -3.53
CA SER A 96 -15.94 1.12 -4.27
C SER A 96 -14.51 0.95 -3.73
N ASP A 97 -14.38 0.88 -2.40
CA ASP A 97 -13.09 0.79 -1.74
C ASP A 97 -12.35 -0.52 -2.06
N THR A 98 -13.06 -1.63 -2.30
CA THR A 98 -12.47 -2.92 -2.66
C THR A 98 -12.18 -3.05 -4.15
N LYS A 99 -13.13 -2.65 -5.01
CA LYS A 99 -12.96 -2.76 -6.47
C LYS A 99 -11.93 -1.78 -7.02
N ASP A 100 -11.81 -0.57 -6.44
CA ASP A 100 -10.81 0.40 -6.87
C ASP A 100 -9.38 -0.07 -6.57
N ILE A 101 -9.16 -0.77 -5.45
CA ILE A 101 -7.87 -1.41 -5.16
C ILE A 101 -7.50 -2.39 -6.27
N TRP A 102 -8.41 -3.31 -6.63
CA TRP A 102 -8.18 -4.27 -7.70
C TRP A 102 -7.84 -3.57 -9.02
N ARG A 103 -8.67 -2.62 -9.43
CA ARG A 103 -8.51 -1.87 -10.68
C ARG A 103 -7.18 -1.12 -10.74
N ILE A 104 -6.81 -0.39 -9.70
CA ILE A 104 -5.59 0.43 -9.69
C ILE A 104 -4.35 -0.45 -9.73
N HIS A 105 -4.33 -1.56 -8.99
CA HIS A 105 -3.20 -2.50 -9.01
C HIS A 105 -2.98 -3.09 -10.40
N TYR A 106 -4.05 -3.55 -11.07
CA TYR A 106 -3.94 -4.05 -12.44
C TYR A 106 -3.57 -2.96 -13.45
N GLU A 107 -4.00 -1.72 -13.26
CA GLU A 107 -3.57 -0.59 -14.10
C GLU A 107 -2.07 -0.31 -13.94
N ILE A 108 -1.54 -0.34 -12.73
CA ILE A 108 -0.09 -0.20 -12.48
C ILE A 108 0.66 -1.36 -13.12
N MET A 109 0.22 -2.61 -12.91
CA MET A 109 0.84 -3.79 -13.52
C MET A 109 0.85 -3.73 -15.05
N LYS A 110 -0.24 -3.25 -15.66
CA LYS A 110 -0.31 -3.02 -17.11
C LYS A 110 0.75 -2.01 -17.57
N ARG A 111 0.88 -0.87 -16.88
CA ARG A 111 1.92 0.13 -17.20
C ARG A 111 3.33 -0.46 -17.05
N CYS A 112 3.57 -1.28 -16.03
CA CYS A 112 4.83 -1.99 -15.87
C CYS A 112 5.10 -2.93 -17.05
N ASN A 113 4.11 -3.72 -17.48
CA ASN A 113 4.22 -4.62 -18.62
C ASN A 113 4.49 -3.85 -19.93
N ASP A 114 3.89 -2.66 -20.11
CA ASP A 114 4.17 -1.78 -21.25
C ASP A 114 5.64 -1.30 -21.26
N VAL A 115 6.19 -0.92 -20.09
CA VAL A 115 7.62 -0.57 -19.95
C VAL A 115 8.51 -1.78 -20.26
N ILE A 116 8.24 -2.94 -19.67
CA ILE A 116 9.04 -4.16 -19.84
C ILE A 116 9.10 -4.58 -21.32
N ARG A 117 8.00 -4.44 -22.04
CA ARG A 117 7.90 -4.82 -23.46
C ARG A 117 8.58 -3.83 -24.41
N ASN A 118 8.46 -2.53 -24.15
CA ASN A 118 8.85 -1.51 -25.12
C ASN A 118 10.24 -0.91 -24.88
N VAL A 119 10.65 -0.71 -23.62
CA VAL A 119 11.94 -0.07 -23.28
C VAL A 119 13.16 -0.80 -23.85
N PRO A 120 13.20 -2.13 -23.99
CA PRO A 120 14.33 -2.83 -24.63
C PRO A 120 14.63 -2.35 -26.06
N ASN A 121 13.62 -1.85 -26.79
CA ASN A 121 13.74 -1.44 -28.18
C ASN A 121 14.08 0.07 -28.35
N ILE A 122 14.16 0.82 -27.25
CA ILE A 122 14.48 2.25 -27.29
C ILE A 122 16.00 2.45 -27.21
N PRO A 123 16.57 3.40 -27.98
CA PRO A 123 18.00 3.68 -27.95
C PRO A 123 18.41 4.37 -26.63
N LEU A 124 18.75 3.57 -25.65
CA LEU A 124 19.20 3.95 -24.30
C LEU A 124 20.56 3.30 -24.03
N ASP A 125 21.38 3.96 -23.20
CA ASP A 125 22.51 3.27 -22.59
C ASP A 125 22.02 2.13 -21.67
N GLU A 126 22.89 1.14 -21.46
CA GLU A 126 22.55 -0.08 -20.74
C GLU A 126 22.12 0.21 -19.29
N SER A 127 22.80 1.09 -18.59
CA SER A 127 22.51 1.43 -17.20
C SER A 127 21.13 2.05 -17.04
N THR A 128 20.80 3.03 -17.90
CA THR A 128 19.48 3.69 -17.92
C THR A 128 18.38 2.69 -18.25
N ARG A 129 18.60 1.85 -19.29
CA ARG A 129 17.65 0.79 -19.67
C ARG A 129 17.41 -0.18 -18.52
N ASN A 130 18.49 -0.67 -17.89
CA ASN A 130 18.42 -1.61 -16.78
C ASN A 130 17.68 -1.01 -15.58
N GLY A 131 17.95 0.25 -15.22
CA GLY A 131 17.23 0.94 -14.16
C GLY A 131 15.72 1.00 -14.42
N MET A 132 15.30 1.43 -15.62
CA MET A 132 13.89 1.50 -16.01
C MET A 132 13.20 0.15 -15.99
N LEU A 133 13.84 -0.91 -16.48
CA LEU A 133 13.31 -2.27 -16.44
C LEU A 133 13.22 -2.79 -15.00
N GLY A 134 14.25 -2.53 -14.18
CA GLY A 134 14.27 -2.90 -12.76
C GLY A 134 13.11 -2.25 -11.99
N GLU A 135 12.83 -0.98 -12.24
CA GLU A 135 11.69 -0.27 -11.65
C GLU A 135 10.35 -0.90 -12.07
N ALA A 136 10.20 -1.24 -13.35
CA ALA A 136 8.98 -1.86 -13.85
C ALA A 136 8.76 -3.26 -13.27
N TYR A 137 9.79 -4.12 -13.22
CA TYR A 137 9.70 -5.44 -12.58
C TYR A 137 9.36 -5.33 -11.08
N PHE A 138 9.99 -4.40 -10.37
CA PHE A 138 9.73 -4.17 -8.96
C PHE A 138 8.27 -3.77 -8.69
N ASN A 139 7.80 -2.71 -9.37
CA ASN A 139 6.45 -2.21 -9.15
C ASN A 139 5.38 -3.23 -9.59
N HIS A 140 5.61 -3.97 -10.68
CA HIS A 140 4.74 -5.07 -11.09
C HIS A 140 4.61 -6.11 -9.98
N ALA A 141 5.74 -6.54 -9.43
CA ALA A 141 5.78 -7.55 -8.38
C ALA A 141 5.11 -7.10 -7.08
N VAL A 142 5.31 -5.83 -6.67
CA VAL A 142 4.67 -5.27 -5.46
C VAL A 142 3.15 -5.27 -5.60
N MET A 143 2.64 -4.76 -6.72
CA MET A 143 1.18 -4.74 -6.98
C MET A 143 0.60 -6.14 -7.05
N HIS A 144 1.32 -7.05 -7.70
CA HIS A 144 0.90 -8.45 -7.80
C HIS A 144 0.86 -9.14 -6.44
N LEU A 145 1.86 -8.88 -5.57
CA LEU A 145 1.92 -9.46 -4.22
C LEU A 145 0.74 -8.98 -3.35
N GLU A 146 0.46 -7.67 -3.38
CA GLU A 146 -0.63 -7.10 -2.60
C GLU A 146 -1.99 -7.70 -3.01
N LEU A 147 -2.24 -7.92 -4.29
CA LEU A 147 -3.45 -8.61 -4.74
C LEU A 147 -3.41 -10.11 -4.44
N ALA A 148 -2.26 -10.77 -4.58
CA ALA A 148 -2.16 -12.22 -4.45
C ALA A 148 -2.58 -12.71 -3.06
N TYR A 149 -2.08 -12.09 -1.98
CA TYR A 149 -2.44 -12.54 -0.64
C TYR A 149 -3.81 -12.04 -0.17
N HIS A 150 -4.36 -10.98 -0.80
CA HIS A 150 -5.71 -10.51 -0.50
C HIS A 150 -6.81 -11.36 -1.17
N TYR A 151 -6.57 -11.86 -2.38
CA TYR A 151 -7.59 -12.45 -3.22
C TYR A 151 -7.30 -13.90 -3.66
N GLY A 152 -6.07 -14.38 -3.44
CA GLY A 152 -5.65 -15.72 -3.83
C GLY A 152 -5.47 -16.66 -2.66
N ASP A 153 -5.76 -17.96 -2.88
CA ASP A 153 -5.54 -19.04 -1.92
C ASP A 153 -5.00 -20.31 -2.62
N ASP A 154 -4.95 -21.41 -1.90
CA ASP A 154 -4.47 -22.70 -2.42
C ASP A 154 -5.38 -23.29 -3.51
N ARG A 155 -6.60 -22.78 -3.69
CA ARG A 155 -7.60 -23.24 -4.66
C ARG A 155 -7.55 -22.45 -5.97
N ALA A 156 -7.23 -21.17 -5.89
CA ALA A 156 -7.07 -20.29 -7.05
C ALA A 156 -6.27 -19.04 -6.67
N GLY A 157 -5.27 -18.72 -7.48
CA GLY A 157 -4.55 -17.44 -7.38
C GLY A 157 -5.32 -16.28 -8.02
N ILE A 158 -4.61 -15.22 -8.39
CA ILE A 158 -5.12 -14.12 -9.21
C ILE A 158 -4.58 -14.25 -10.65
N PRO A 159 -5.20 -13.59 -11.65
CA PRO A 159 -4.71 -13.62 -13.02
C PRO A 159 -3.26 -13.12 -13.16
N ILE A 160 -2.45 -13.86 -13.90
CA ILE A 160 -1.11 -13.46 -14.33
C ILE A 160 -1.21 -12.98 -15.76
N GLN A 161 -1.14 -11.67 -15.97
CA GLN A 161 -1.25 -11.09 -17.30
C GLN A 161 -0.10 -11.53 -18.21
N ASP A 162 -0.43 -11.94 -19.45
CA ASP A 162 0.56 -12.26 -20.46
C ASP A 162 1.22 -10.97 -20.98
N ARG A 163 2.51 -10.81 -20.69
CA ARG A 163 3.28 -9.63 -21.11
C ARG A 163 3.45 -9.53 -22.62
N ASP A 164 3.50 -10.68 -23.30
CA ASP A 164 3.74 -10.75 -24.74
C ASP A 164 2.45 -10.57 -25.55
N ASN A 165 1.30 -10.80 -24.91
CA ASN A 165 -0.02 -10.64 -25.53
C ASN A 165 -0.92 -9.69 -24.73
N PRO A 166 -0.68 -8.35 -24.79
CA PRO A 166 -1.42 -7.36 -24.00
C PRO A 166 -2.89 -7.20 -24.42
N THR A 167 -3.28 -7.76 -25.57
CA THR A 167 -4.67 -7.74 -26.05
C THR A 167 -5.50 -8.88 -25.46
N ASN A 168 -4.87 -9.88 -24.84
CA ASN A 168 -5.57 -10.93 -24.12
C ASN A 168 -6.02 -10.41 -22.75
N VAL A 169 -7.25 -9.93 -22.68
CA VAL A 169 -7.88 -9.41 -21.46
C VAL A 169 -8.68 -10.48 -20.69
N TYR A 170 -8.84 -11.67 -21.25
CA TYR A 170 -9.59 -12.77 -20.64
C TYR A 170 -8.64 -13.81 -20.04
N VAL A 171 -7.82 -13.35 -19.09
CA VAL A 171 -6.82 -14.19 -18.44
C VAL A 171 -7.47 -14.94 -17.27
N PRO A 172 -7.40 -16.28 -17.24
CA PRO A 172 -7.91 -17.03 -16.11
C PRO A 172 -7.08 -16.81 -14.86
N ARG A 173 -7.65 -17.16 -13.71
CA ARG A 173 -6.93 -17.17 -12.44
C ARG A 173 -5.76 -18.17 -12.52
N ALA A 174 -4.66 -17.84 -11.84
CA ALA A 174 -3.59 -18.80 -11.59
C ALA A 174 -4.13 -20.02 -10.84
N LYS A 175 -3.50 -21.17 -11.00
CA LYS A 175 -3.93 -22.44 -10.41
C LYS A 175 -4.09 -22.36 -8.88
N ASN A 176 -3.20 -21.62 -8.23
CA ASN A 176 -3.21 -21.34 -6.81
C ASN A 176 -2.34 -20.11 -6.52
N VAL A 177 -2.36 -19.59 -5.31
CA VAL A 177 -1.57 -18.43 -4.90
C VAL A 177 -0.05 -18.72 -4.91
N ALA A 178 0.38 -19.98 -4.78
CA ALA A 178 1.79 -20.32 -4.82
C ALA A 178 2.40 -20.07 -6.23
N GLU A 179 1.62 -20.24 -7.29
CA GLU A 179 2.02 -19.86 -8.65
C GLU A 179 2.24 -18.35 -8.75
N ASN A 180 1.36 -17.54 -8.14
CA ASN A 180 1.56 -16.09 -8.07
C ASN A 180 2.85 -15.75 -7.30
N TYR A 181 3.10 -16.35 -6.13
CA TYR A 181 4.31 -16.06 -5.35
C TYR A 181 5.60 -16.43 -6.11
N ALA A 182 5.60 -17.53 -6.86
CA ALA A 182 6.74 -17.90 -7.69
C ALA A 182 7.00 -16.86 -8.81
N TYR A 183 5.94 -16.38 -9.46
CA TYR A 183 6.03 -15.36 -10.50
C TYR A 183 6.51 -14.01 -9.92
N ILE A 184 5.97 -13.59 -8.78
CA ILE A 184 6.37 -12.37 -8.06
C ILE A 184 7.85 -12.45 -7.66
N ALA A 185 8.29 -13.59 -7.11
CA ALA A 185 9.68 -13.78 -6.73
C ALA A 185 10.64 -13.67 -7.92
N ALA A 186 10.26 -14.24 -9.07
CA ALA A 186 11.05 -14.12 -10.30
C ALA A 186 11.20 -12.66 -10.76
N ASP A 187 10.13 -11.87 -10.71
CA ASP A 187 10.17 -10.44 -11.03
C ASP A 187 11.05 -9.65 -10.04
N LEU A 188 10.93 -9.92 -8.75
CA LEU A 188 11.74 -9.23 -7.72
C LEU A 188 13.22 -9.58 -7.81
N ILE A 189 13.56 -10.84 -8.14
CA ILE A 189 14.95 -11.24 -8.39
C ILE A 189 15.49 -10.46 -9.61
N LYS A 190 14.73 -10.43 -10.70
CA LYS A 190 15.09 -9.65 -11.87
C LYS A 190 15.26 -8.17 -11.58
N ALA A 191 14.35 -7.60 -10.78
CA ALA A 191 14.44 -6.21 -10.35
C ALA A 191 15.71 -5.97 -9.52
N ALA A 192 16.02 -6.83 -8.55
CA ALA A 192 17.20 -6.70 -7.71
C ALA A 192 18.52 -6.79 -8.51
N ASP A 193 18.56 -7.57 -9.58
CA ASP A 193 19.74 -7.67 -10.46
C ASP A 193 19.95 -6.37 -11.25
N LEU A 194 18.89 -5.70 -11.65
CA LEU A 194 18.92 -4.52 -12.51
C LEU A 194 19.01 -3.19 -11.74
N LEU A 195 18.50 -3.13 -10.51
CA LEU A 195 18.39 -1.90 -9.73
C LEU A 195 19.68 -1.55 -8.98
N PRO A 196 20.01 -0.25 -8.84
CA PRO A 196 21.07 0.23 -7.97
C PRO A 196 20.67 0.11 -6.48
N TYR A 197 21.63 0.31 -5.59
CA TYR A 197 21.34 0.60 -4.18
C TYR A 197 20.77 2.02 -4.02
N PHE A 198 20.03 2.25 -2.93
CA PHE A 198 19.43 3.58 -2.65
C PHE A 198 20.47 4.70 -2.59
N ASP A 199 21.63 4.49 -1.97
CA ASP A 199 22.71 5.46 -1.85
C ASP A 199 23.42 5.79 -3.18
N GLN A 200 23.06 5.11 -4.25
CA GLN A 200 23.50 5.40 -5.62
C GLN A 200 22.47 6.26 -6.39
N LEU A 201 21.29 6.50 -5.82
CA LEU A 201 20.29 7.37 -6.40
C LEU A 201 20.61 8.85 -6.13
N THR A 202 20.31 9.71 -7.08
CA THR A 202 20.33 11.17 -6.85
C THR A 202 19.07 11.62 -6.14
N PRO A 203 19.07 12.76 -5.42
CA PRO A 203 17.87 13.26 -4.72
C PRO A 203 16.62 13.35 -5.61
N ASP A 204 16.77 13.72 -6.88
CA ASP A 204 15.66 13.79 -7.85
C ASP A 204 15.02 12.42 -8.17
N ASN A 205 15.70 11.35 -7.78
CA ASN A 205 15.25 9.95 -7.96
C ASN A 205 14.88 9.27 -6.65
N TYR A 206 14.87 9.97 -5.53
CA TYR A 206 14.37 9.41 -4.28
C TYR A 206 12.89 9.06 -4.41
N GLY A 207 12.49 7.91 -3.85
CA GLY A 207 11.17 7.33 -4.07
C GLY A 207 11.09 6.32 -5.21
N ARG A 208 12.14 6.19 -6.04
CA ARG A 208 12.23 5.12 -7.05
C ARG A 208 12.69 3.81 -6.45
N ALA A 209 12.30 2.72 -7.11
CA ALA A 209 12.69 1.37 -6.69
C ALA A 209 14.22 1.20 -6.65
N HIS A 210 14.68 0.41 -5.70
CA HIS A 210 16.10 0.13 -5.51
C HIS A 210 16.33 -1.31 -5.03
N LYS A 211 17.57 -1.79 -5.11
CA LYS A 211 17.93 -3.19 -4.88
C LYS A 211 17.47 -3.74 -3.54
N THR A 212 17.69 -3.02 -2.44
CA THR A 212 17.31 -3.51 -1.11
C THR A 212 15.79 -3.50 -0.90
N ALA A 213 15.03 -2.64 -1.59
CA ALA A 213 13.58 -2.71 -1.62
C ALA A 213 13.10 -3.99 -2.31
N ALA A 214 13.71 -4.37 -3.43
CA ALA A 214 13.39 -5.64 -4.10
C ALA A 214 13.69 -6.85 -3.19
N TRP A 215 14.82 -6.86 -2.49
CA TRP A 215 15.10 -7.91 -1.51
C TRP A 215 14.10 -7.94 -0.36
N ALA A 216 13.66 -6.79 0.14
CA ALA A 216 12.71 -6.73 1.24
C ALA A 216 11.32 -7.25 0.83
N TYR A 217 10.89 -6.98 -0.40
CA TYR A 217 9.67 -7.57 -0.93
C TYR A 217 9.83 -9.07 -1.24
N LEU A 218 11.03 -9.56 -1.58
CA LEU A 218 11.32 -11.00 -1.63
C LEU A 218 11.14 -11.65 -0.25
N VAL A 219 11.64 -11.01 0.82
CA VAL A 219 11.42 -11.49 2.19
C VAL A 219 9.94 -11.63 2.47
N ARG A 220 9.13 -10.58 2.18
CA ARG A 220 7.68 -10.61 2.39
C ARG A 220 7.00 -11.68 1.53
N THR A 221 7.38 -11.81 0.26
CA THR A 221 6.84 -12.84 -0.65
C THR A 221 7.09 -14.25 -0.12
N TYR A 222 8.33 -14.55 0.27
CA TYR A 222 8.68 -15.86 0.82
C TYR A 222 8.07 -16.13 2.20
N LEU A 223 7.85 -15.08 3.00
CA LEU A 223 7.11 -15.22 4.26
C LEU A 223 5.67 -15.70 4.01
N TYR A 224 4.96 -15.08 3.04
CA TYR A 224 3.61 -15.51 2.65
C TYR A 224 3.61 -16.88 1.97
N ALA A 225 4.62 -17.19 1.18
CA ALA A 225 4.82 -18.52 0.57
C ALA A 225 5.25 -19.59 1.58
N LYS A 226 5.54 -19.22 2.84
CA LYS A 226 6.09 -20.10 3.91
C LYS A 226 7.44 -20.74 3.52
N ASP A 227 8.18 -20.11 2.60
CA ASP A 227 9.55 -20.46 2.25
C ASP A 227 10.53 -19.74 3.18
N TRP A 228 10.65 -20.28 4.37
CA TRP A 228 11.44 -19.67 5.45
C TRP A 228 12.93 -19.55 5.11
N ASP A 229 13.48 -20.48 4.34
CA ASP A 229 14.88 -20.47 3.94
C ASP A 229 15.20 -19.28 3.04
N ASN A 230 14.39 -19.03 2.02
CA ASN A 230 14.57 -17.88 1.16
C ASN A 230 14.23 -16.56 1.88
N ALA A 231 13.24 -16.54 2.77
CA ALA A 231 12.96 -15.36 3.61
C ALA A 231 14.20 -14.99 4.47
N ILE A 232 14.80 -15.95 5.15
CA ILE A 232 16.03 -15.75 5.95
C ILE A 232 17.19 -15.30 5.05
N LYS A 233 17.38 -15.94 3.89
CA LYS A 233 18.45 -15.59 2.95
C LYS A 233 18.41 -14.12 2.55
N TYR A 234 17.28 -13.66 2.03
CA TYR A 234 17.16 -12.27 1.55
C TYR A 234 17.17 -11.24 2.67
N ALA A 235 16.58 -11.55 3.84
CA ALA A 235 16.70 -10.69 5.02
C ALA A 235 18.15 -10.54 5.47
N ASN A 236 18.90 -11.63 5.52
CA ASN A 236 20.34 -11.58 5.86
C ASN A 236 21.16 -10.81 4.79
N MET A 237 20.80 -10.85 3.52
CA MET A 237 21.43 -10.02 2.49
C MET A 237 21.22 -8.53 2.76
N ILE A 238 20.03 -8.12 3.21
CA ILE A 238 19.74 -6.73 3.59
C ILE A 238 20.59 -6.35 4.82
N VAL A 239 20.61 -7.18 5.87
CA VAL A 239 21.40 -6.94 7.07
C VAL A 239 22.89 -6.84 6.72
N ALA A 240 23.42 -7.79 5.97
CA ALA A 240 24.84 -7.83 5.56
C ALA A 240 25.24 -6.66 4.64
N SER A 241 24.29 -6.06 3.93
CA SER A 241 24.57 -4.89 3.07
C SER A 241 25.03 -3.67 3.87
N GLY A 242 24.68 -3.58 5.16
CA GLY A 242 24.96 -2.43 6.00
C GLY A 242 24.30 -1.13 5.57
N LYS A 243 23.35 -1.18 4.60
CA LYS A 243 22.69 0.01 4.04
C LYS A 243 21.53 0.50 4.89
N HIS A 244 21.01 -0.34 5.76
CA HIS A 244 19.86 -0.05 6.60
C HIS A 244 20.17 -0.27 8.08
N LYS A 245 19.58 0.56 8.93
CA LYS A 245 19.63 0.42 10.40
C LYS A 245 18.39 1.03 11.02
N LEU A 246 18.04 0.59 12.21
CA LEU A 246 17.02 1.24 13.03
C LEU A 246 17.51 2.63 13.46
N LEU A 247 16.62 3.61 13.49
CA LEU A 247 16.87 4.88 14.17
C LEU A 247 16.87 4.66 15.70
N ASP A 248 17.63 5.47 16.42
CA ASP A 248 17.80 5.33 17.87
C ASP A 248 16.47 5.53 18.63
N ASN A 249 15.63 6.46 18.16
CA ASN A 249 14.30 6.70 18.70
C ASN A 249 13.24 6.29 17.70
N PHE A 250 12.24 5.55 18.17
CA PHE A 250 11.12 5.11 17.35
C PHE A 250 10.34 6.29 16.73
N GLU A 251 10.08 7.34 17.50
CA GLU A 251 9.32 8.51 17.03
C GLU A 251 10.02 9.26 15.88
N ASP A 252 11.35 9.16 15.80
CA ASP A 252 12.14 9.85 14.76
C ASP A 252 11.86 9.29 13.35
N VAL A 253 11.37 8.07 13.24
CA VAL A 253 10.96 7.47 11.95
C VAL A 253 9.89 8.31 11.25
N PHE A 254 9.02 8.95 12.02
CA PHE A 254 7.86 9.70 11.52
C PHE A 254 8.07 11.22 11.56
N LYS A 255 9.32 11.67 11.34
CA LYS A 255 9.68 13.08 11.20
C LYS A 255 10.09 13.41 9.77
N ILE A 256 9.65 14.54 9.26
CA ILE A 256 10.01 15.02 7.90
C ILE A 256 11.51 15.08 7.71
N SER A 257 12.27 15.50 8.74
CA SER A 257 13.74 15.55 8.70
C SER A 257 14.41 14.19 8.48
N ASN A 258 13.69 13.10 8.72
CA ASN A 258 14.15 11.72 8.57
C ASN A 258 13.50 10.99 7.39
N ASN A 259 12.79 11.70 6.52
CA ASN A 259 12.44 11.15 5.22
C ASN A 259 13.70 10.60 4.55
N TRP A 260 13.60 9.40 4.01
CA TRP A 260 14.74 8.70 3.36
C TRP A 260 15.89 8.31 4.30
N SER A 261 15.64 8.28 5.62
CA SER A 261 16.62 7.78 6.58
C SER A 261 16.97 6.31 6.34
N SER A 262 18.02 5.82 7.00
CA SER A 262 18.47 4.42 6.87
C SER A 262 17.42 3.39 7.28
N GLU A 263 16.37 3.77 8.00
CA GLU A 263 15.28 2.86 8.37
C GLU A 263 14.23 2.72 7.26
N TYR A 264 14.10 3.71 6.37
CA TYR A 264 13.19 3.59 5.22
C TYR A 264 13.75 2.60 4.18
N ILE A 265 12.94 1.67 3.72
CA ILE A 265 13.24 0.79 2.61
C ILE A 265 12.37 1.13 1.41
N TRP A 266 11.07 1.27 1.61
CA TRP A 266 10.16 1.67 0.56
C TRP A 266 9.08 2.59 1.11
N SER A 267 8.78 3.68 0.42
CA SER A 267 7.81 4.67 0.88
C SER A 267 7.13 5.40 -0.28
N VAL A 268 5.92 5.89 -0.04
CA VAL A 268 5.30 6.88 -0.92
C VAL A 268 5.94 8.22 -0.64
N THR A 269 6.44 8.86 -1.69
CA THR A 269 6.94 10.24 -1.63
C THR A 269 5.78 11.20 -1.43
N SER A 270 5.92 12.11 -0.49
CA SER A 270 4.91 13.11 -0.17
C SER A 270 5.43 14.52 -0.38
N SER A 271 4.55 15.43 -0.80
CA SER A 271 4.83 16.85 -0.95
C SER A 271 3.67 17.66 -0.38
N SER A 272 3.99 18.73 0.31
CA SER A 272 3.01 19.73 0.76
C SER A 272 2.80 20.86 -0.25
N GLU A 273 3.65 20.97 -1.29
CA GLU A 273 3.58 22.05 -2.29
C GLU A 273 2.42 21.83 -3.27
N ASN A 274 2.08 20.59 -3.53
CA ASN A 274 1.01 20.24 -4.45
C ASN A 274 0.10 19.17 -3.82
N THR A 275 -1.16 19.50 -3.64
CA THR A 275 -2.18 18.62 -3.04
C THR A 275 -2.39 17.31 -3.80
N SER A 276 -2.04 17.29 -5.09
CA SER A 276 -2.10 16.08 -5.92
C SER A 276 -0.89 15.16 -5.76
N LEU A 277 0.18 15.62 -5.10
CA LEU A 277 1.45 14.89 -4.94
C LEU A 277 1.75 14.51 -3.48
N GLY A 278 0.96 15.00 -2.53
CA GLY A 278 1.11 14.66 -1.12
C GLY A 278 0.24 13.46 -0.74
N SER A 279 0.72 12.64 0.20
CA SER A 279 -0.15 11.63 0.79
C SER A 279 -1.26 12.28 1.61
N ILE A 280 -2.48 11.89 1.35
CA ILE A 280 -3.65 12.29 2.17
C ILE A 280 -3.78 11.45 3.44
N PHE A 281 -2.92 10.44 3.61
CA PHE A 281 -3.02 9.48 4.71
C PHE A 281 -3.02 10.15 6.11
N PRO A 282 -2.17 11.16 6.38
CA PRO A 282 -2.28 11.91 7.64
C PRO A 282 -3.67 12.48 7.86
N GLY A 283 -4.29 13.04 6.82
CA GLY A 283 -5.64 13.61 6.90
C GLY A 283 -6.73 12.55 7.14
N VAL A 284 -6.59 11.33 6.63
CA VAL A 284 -7.57 10.26 6.90
C VAL A 284 -7.53 9.77 8.34
N CYS A 285 -6.38 9.89 9.01
CA CYS A 285 -6.20 9.51 10.41
C CYS A 285 -6.55 10.63 11.39
N LEU A 286 -6.53 11.90 10.96
CA LEU A 286 -6.88 13.03 11.82
C LEU A 286 -8.39 13.08 12.07
N GLU A 287 -8.76 13.57 13.25
CA GLU A 287 -10.15 13.86 13.61
C GLU A 287 -10.83 14.80 12.61
N ASP A 288 -12.12 14.61 12.42
CA ASP A 288 -12.93 15.44 11.53
C ASP A 288 -13.39 16.77 12.17
N LYS A 289 -13.02 17.04 13.42
CA LYS A 289 -13.32 18.26 14.18
C LYS A 289 -12.18 18.64 15.10
N GLY A 290 -12.16 19.91 15.49
CA GLY A 290 -11.22 20.43 16.49
C GLY A 290 -9.85 20.81 15.92
N TRP A 291 -9.61 20.66 14.63
CA TRP A 291 -8.31 20.92 13.98
C TRP A 291 -8.32 22.15 13.08
N GLY A 292 -9.41 22.93 13.09
CA GLY A 292 -9.59 24.12 12.25
C GLY A 292 -9.63 23.78 10.78
N VAL A 293 -8.84 24.50 9.98
CA VAL A 293 -8.72 24.25 8.52
C VAL A 293 -8.02 22.93 8.18
N TYR A 294 -7.49 22.23 9.18
CA TYR A 294 -6.81 20.94 9.06
C TYR A 294 -7.65 19.79 9.58
N ASN A 295 -8.96 19.96 9.72
CA ASN A 295 -9.83 18.84 10.03
C ASN A 295 -9.60 17.73 9.02
N GLY A 296 -9.34 16.53 9.52
CA GLY A 296 -9.23 15.32 8.71
C GLY A 296 -10.60 14.72 8.44
N TRP A 297 -10.60 13.46 8.07
CA TRP A 297 -11.85 12.73 7.85
C TRP A 297 -12.23 11.80 9.00
N GLY A 298 -11.33 11.54 9.93
CA GLY A 298 -11.58 10.70 11.08
C GLY A 298 -12.02 9.29 10.68
N ASN A 299 -11.32 8.67 9.72
CA ASN A 299 -11.74 7.38 9.21
C ASN A 299 -11.18 6.22 10.02
N PHE A 300 -9.98 6.35 10.61
CA PHE A 300 -9.26 5.26 11.26
C PHE A 300 -8.75 5.69 12.62
N TYR A 301 -9.11 4.93 13.65
CA TYR A 301 -8.74 5.18 15.02
C TYR A 301 -8.13 3.93 15.65
N PRO A 302 -7.08 4.05 16.49
CA PRO A 302 -6.58 2.90 17.23
C PRO A 302 -7.63 2.41 18.24
N THR A 303 -7.68 1.08 18.43
CA THR A 303 -8.58 0.47 19.42
C THR A 303 -7.96 0.41 20.82
N LYS A 304 -8.78 0.17 21.84
CA LYS A 304 -8.28 -0.11 23.19
C LYS A 304 -7.44 -1.38 23.22
N GLU A 305 -7.78 -2.38 22.44
CA GLU A 305 -7.05 -3.64 22.31
C GLU A 305 -5.62 -3.44 21.77
N LEU A 306 -5.43 -2.50 20.84
CA LEU A 306 -4.10 -2.09 20.42
C LEU A 306 -3.38 -1.33 21.54
N PHE A 307 -4.03 -0.35 22.16
CA PHE A 307 -3.45 0.45 23.24
C PHE A 307 -2.97 -0.45 24.40
N ASP A 308 -3.77 -1.42 24.81
CA ASP A 308 -3.47 -2.33 25.92
C ASP A 308 -2.38 -3.37 25.58
N THR A 309 -2.03 -3.54 24.30
CA THR A 309 -0.93 -4.42 23.88
C THR A 309 0.44 -3.86 24.31
N TYR A 310 0.57 -2.54 24.39
CA TYR A 310 1.82 -1.89 24.80
C TYR A 310 2.03 -2.03 26.31
N ALA A 311 3.26 -2.38 26.70
CA ALA A 311 3.66 -2.30 28.11
C ALA A 311 3.64 -0.83 28.60
N ALA A 312 3.50 -0.63 29.91
CA ALA A 312 3.37 0.71 30.49
C ALA A 312 4.57 1.63 30.17
N ASN A 313 5.77 1.03 30.06
CA ASN A 313 7.03 1.73 29.76
C ASN A 313 7.43 1.65 28.27
N ASP A 314 6.58 1.10 27.39
CA ASP A 314 6.87 1.02 25.96
C ASP A 314 6.78 2.41 25.32
N LYS A 315 7.92 2.93 24.88
CA LYS A 315 8.01 4.26 24.25
C LYS A 315 7.21 4.38 22.96
N ARG A 316 6.93 3.25 22.28
CA ARG A 316 6.17 3.24 21.02
C ARG A 316 4.71 3.62 21.23
N ARG A 317 4.13 3.36 22.42
CA ARG A 317 2.73 3.67 22.71
C ARG A 317 2.43 5.17 22.52
N SER A 318 3.17 6.03 23.21
CA SER A 318 2.98 7.50 23.12
C SER A 318 3.38 8.10 21.78
N ALA A 319 4.21 7.41 21.00
CA ALA A 319 4.55 7.80 19.63
C ALA A 319 3.50 7.35 18.61
N THR A 320 2.71 6.32 18.92
CA THR A 320 1.70 5.74 18.02
C THR A 320 0.30 6.26 18.29
N ILE A 321 -0.08 6.45 19.57
CA ILE A 321 -1.47 6.70 19.99
C ILE A 321 -1.53 7.93 20.90
N LEU A 322 -2.49 8.80 20.62
CA LEU A 322 -2.96 9.84 21.55
C LEU A 322 -4.18 9.32 22.30
N GLN A 323 -4.16 9.50 23.61
CA GLN A 323 -5.28 9.28 24.53
C GLN A 323 -5.69 10.58 25.21
N LYS A 324 -6.89 10.60 25.80
CA LYS A 324 -7.38 11.76 26.56
C LYS A 324 -6.36 12.22 27.60
N GLY A 325 -6.05 13.51 27.59
CA GLY A 325 -5.11 14.16 28.52
C GLY A 325 -3.66 14.18 28.01
N ASP A 326 -3.32 13.48 26.93
CA ASP A 326 -1.98 13.54 26.35
C ASP A 326 -1.70 14.93 25.76
N LYS A 327 -0.48 15.40 25.98
CA LYS A 327 0.00 16.67 25.42
C LYS A 327 0.76 16.45 24.12
N PHE A 328 0.52 17.30 23.14
CA PHE A 328 1.22 17.27 21.86
C PHE A 328 1.36 18.69 21.28
N MET A 329 2.34 18.87 20.40
CA MET A 329 2.54 20.13 19.70
C MET A 329 1.58 20.24 18.51
N TYR A 330 0.90 21.38 18.42
CA TYR A 330 0.02 21.71 17.30
C TYR A 330 0.27 23.16 16.86
N PHE A 331 0.85 23.31 15.69
CA PHE A 331 1.29 24.60 15.11
C PHE A 331 2.06 25.50 16.09
N GLY A 332 3.03 24.89 16.80
CA GLY A 332 3.90 25.58 17.75
C GLY A 332 3.31 25.77 19.15
N GLU A 333 2.07 25.35 19.38
CA GLU A 333 1.40 25.43 20.68
C GLU A 333 1.29 24.04 21.33
N LEU A 334 1.53 23.96 22.65
CA LEU A 334 1.31 22.72 23.40
C LEU A 334 -0.16 22.63 23.79
N VAL A 335 -0.85 21.64 23.22
CA VAL A 335 -2.29 21.41 23.44
C VAL A 335 -2.53 20.06 24.10
N THR A 336 -3.75 19.87 24.65
CA THR A 336 -4.16 18.63 25.31
C THR A 336 -5.20 17.92 24.45
N PHE A 337 -4.96 16.63 24.15
CA PHE A 337 -5.87 15.83 23.35
C PHE A 337 -7.17 15.51 24.09
N ASN A 338 -8.29 15.60 23.39
CA ASN A 338 -9.65 15.40 23.88
C ASN A 338 -10.04 16.34 25.04
N GLU A 339 -9.48 17.55 25.03
CA GLU A 339 -9.82 18.65 25.94
C GLU A 339 -9.81 19.98 25.19
N GLY A 340 -10.61 20.94 25.63
CA GLY A 340 -10.70 22.28 25.02
C GLY A 340 -11.15 22.22 23.55
N ASN A 341 -10.31 22.72 22.65
CA ASN A 341 -10.59 22.78 21.21
C ASN A 341 -10.19 21.49 20.45
N HIS A 342 -9.51 20.54 21.10
CA HIS A 342 -9.01 19.32 20.48
C HIS A 342 -9.78 18.08 20.97
N VAL A 343 -11.09 18.19 21.02
CA VAL A 343 -12.00 17.11 21.42
C VAL A 343 -12.20 16.13 20.26
N VAL A 344 -12.34 14.87 20.61
CA VAL A 344 -12.70 13.84 19.64
C VAL A 344 -14.14 14.05 19.16
N SER A 345 -14.35 13.78 17.89
CA SER A 345 -15.67 13.75 17.27
C SER A 345 -16.56 12.68 17.90
N SER A 346 -17.87 12.93 17.95
CA SER A 346 -18.85 11.91 18.33
C SER A 346 -18.86 10.69 17.39
N SER A 347 -18.25 10.81 16.20
CA SER A 347 -18.07 9.70 15.27
C SER A 347 -16.82 8.86 15.56
N ASN A 348 -15.90 9.34 16.38
CA ASN A 348 -14.77 8.55 16.88
C ASN A 348 -15.24 7.58 17.95
N ARG A 349 -15.40 6.32 17.59
CA ARG A 349 -15.90 5.28 18.49
C ARG A 349 -14.89 4.82 19.51
N THR A 350 -13.59 5.09 19.33
CA THR A 350 -12.53 4.55 20.19
C THR A 350 -12.09 5.53 21.27
N GLY A 351 -12.19 6.84 21.01
CA GLY A 351 -11.68 7.90 21.87
C GLY A 351 -10.16 8.10 21.78
N TYR A 352 -9.49 7.38 20.89
CA TYR A 352 -8.07 7.50 20.60
C TYR A 352 -7.83 8.09 19.20
N GLN A 353 -6.59 8.54 18.93
CA GLN A 353 -6.14 8.96 17.60
C GLN A 353 -4.74 8.43 17.31
N PHE A 354 -4.46 8.05 16.05
CA PHE A 354 -3.11 7.77 15.62
C PHE A 354 -2.24 9.02 15.62
N LYS A 355 -1.05 8.93 16.21
CA LYS A 355 -0.07 10.03 16.31
C LYS A 355 1.05 9.95 15.30
N LYS A 356 1.37 8.76 14.76
CA LYS A 356 2.55 8.53 13.91
C LYS A 356 2.76 9.55 12.79
N TYR A 357 1.69 10.09 12.21
CA TYR A 357 1.76 10.99 11.05
C TYR A 357 1.47 12.45 11.40
N MET A 358 1.55 12.82 12.69
CA MET A 358 1.16 14.15 13.16
C MET A 358 2.31 15.15 13.27
N GLU A 359 3.57 14.70 13.14
CA GLU A 359 4.73 15.59 13.30
C GLU A 359 4.68 16.81 12.37
N PRO A 360 4.24 16.73 11.09
CA PRO A 360 4.11 17.90 10.23
C PRO A 360 3.23 19.03 10.81
N PHE A 361 2.24 18.68 11.63
CA PHE A 361 1.36 19.65 12.28
C PHE A 361 1.96 20.28 13.55
N SER A 362 3.16 19.88 13.96
CA SER A 362 3.82 20.43 15.15
C SER A 362 4.55 21.74 14.88
N TYR A 363 4.86 22.06 13.64
CA TYR A 363 5.62 23.24 13.27
C TYR A 363 4.79 24.54 13.41
N PRO A 364 5.39 25.67 13.82
CA PRO A 364 4.69 26.92 13.96
C PRO A 364 4.06 27.40 12.65
N LYS A 365 2.93 28.10 12.74
CA LYS A 365 2.38 28.85 11.61
C LYS A 365 3.35 29.95 11.19
N THR A 366 3.33 30.31 9.91
CA THR A 366 4.10 31.46 9.43
C THR A 366 3.59 32.77 10.01
N THR A 367 4.44 33.79 10.06
CA THR A 367 4.14 35.11 10.63
C THR A 367 3.00 35.86 9.93
N SER A 368 2.58 35.42 8.75
CA SER A 368 1.44 35.98 8.00
C SER A 368 0.07 35.35 8.37
N GLY A 369 0.02 34.50 9.42
CA GLY A 369 -1.20 33.81 9.81
C GLY A 369 -1.55 32.62 8.92
N GLY A 370 -0.73 32.36 7.92
CA GLY A 370 -0.81 31.19 7.06
C GLY A 370 -0.11 29.96 7.65
N VAL A 371 -0.30 28.85 7.00
CA VAL A 371 0.39 27.60 7.27
C VAL A 371 1.77 27.65 6.64
N ASP A 372 2.74 27.03 7.26
CA ASP A 372 3.98 26.74 6.60
C ASP A 372 3.78 25.63 5.57
N ILE A 373 3.60 25.99 4.32
CA ILE A 373 3.37 25.08 3.19
C ILE A 373 4.54 24.10 2.98
N ARG A 374 5.70 24.32 3.62
CA ARG A 374 6.81 23.37 3.58
C ARG A 374 6.48 22.05 4.27
N TYR A 375 5.53 22.04 5.20
CA TYR A 375 5.22 20.89 6.01
C TYR A 375 3.81 20.34 5.79
N VAL A 376 2.84 21.23 5.66
CA VAL A 376 1.41 20.86 5.56
C VAL A 376 0.75 21.71 4.49
N ASN A 377 -0.05 21.07 3.64
CA ASN A 377 -0.95 21.76 2.75
C ASN A 377 -2.37 21.73 3.31
N ALA A 378 -2.92 22.88 3.59
CA ALA A 378 -4.29 23.09 4.01
C ALA A 378 -5.18 23.35 2.80
N ASN A 379 -5.50 22.36 2.03
CA ASN A 379 -6.46 22.56 0.96
C ASN A 379 -7.90 22.17 1.39
N GLY A 380 -8.31 22.60 2.56
CA GLY A 380 -9.70 22.48 3.04
C GLY A 380 -10.13 21.05 3.36
N ASP A 381 -10.24 20.19 2.37
CA ASP A 381 -10.79 18.84 2.54
C ASP A 381 -9.71 17.72 2.63
N LYS A 382 -8.46 18.00 2.27
CA LYS A 382 -7.42 16.98 2.13
C LYS A 382 -6.08 17.47 2.67
N PRO A 383 -5.89 17.50 3.99
CA PRO A 383 -4.60 17.87 4.54
C PRO A 383 -3.55 16.86 4.11
N SER A 384 -2.71 17.26 3.16
CA SER A 384 -1.51 16.52 2.76
C SER A 384 -0.28 17.11 3.47
N THR A 385 0.75 16.31 3.64
CA THR A 385 1.96 16.71 4.34
C THR A 385 3.21 16.33 3.56
N ALA A 386 4.34 16.91 3.93
CA ALA A 386 5.65 16.54 3.38
C ALA A 386 6.25 15.28 4.02
N LEU A 387 5.57 14.64 4.96
CA LEU A 387 6.03 13.40 5.58
C LEU A 387 5.76 12.22 4.63
N ASN A 388 6.82 11.50 4.25
CA ASN A 388 6.68 10.27 3.48
C ASN A 388 5.95 9.20 4.29
N VAL A 389 5.19 8.36 3.59
CA VAL A 389 4.50 7.23 4.19
C VAL A 389 5.31 5.96 3.95
N PRO A 390 5.94 5.37 5.00
CA PRO A 390 6.69 4.15 4.85
C PRO A 390 5.76 2.96 4.57
N LEU A 391 5.98 2.27 3.46
CA LEU A 391 5.30 1.02 3.09
C LEU A 391 6.04 -0.21 3.59
N LEU A 392 7.37 -0.10 3.67
CA LEU A 392 8.25 -1.11 4.23
C LEU A 392 9.48 -0.43 4.81
N ARG A 393 9.83 -0.78 6.04
CA ARG A 393 11.01 -0.25 6.73
C ARG A 393 11.84 -1.37 7.34
N TYR A 394 13.05 -1.05 7.76
CA TYR A 394 14.03 -2.02 8.24
C TYR A 394 13.52 -2.82 9.45
N ALA A 395 12.77 -2.19 10.35
CA ALA A 395 12.14 -2.89 11.47
C ALA A 395 11.22 -4.05 11.01
N ASP A 396 10.47 -3.88 9.92
CA ASP A 396 9.64 -4.94 9.36
C ASP A 396 10.50 -6.10 8.82
N VAL A 397 11.62 -5.80 8.15
CA VAL A 397 12.57 -6.84 7.68
C VAL A 397 13.12 -7.63 8.85
N ILE A 398 13.53 -6.97 9.94
CA ILE A 398 14.04 -7.63 11.15
C ILE A 398 12.98 -8.52 11.79
N LEU A 399 11.73 -8.06 11.86
CA LEU A 399 10.62 -8.86 12.40
C LEU A 399 10.25 -10.04 11.48
N MET A 400 10.29 -9.87 10.16
CA MET A 400 10.11 -10.98 9.21
C MET A 400 11.23 -12.01 9.29
N LEU A 401 12.49 -11.57 9.49
CA LEU A 401 13.61 -12.47 9.75
C LEU A 401 13.42 -13.26 11.03
N ALA A 402 13.01 -12.58 12.12
CA ALA A 402 12.72 -13.23 13.39
C ALA A 402 11.63 -14.29 13.24
N GLU A 403 10.54 -13.96 12.53
CA GLU A 403 9.46 -14.89 12.26
C GLU A 403 9.93 -16.13 11.50
N ALA A 404 10.65 -15.94 10.39
CA ALA A 404 11.15 -17.04 9.58
C ALA A 404 12.11 -17.96 10.38
N LYS A 405 12.96 -17.39 11.24
CA LYS A 405 13.82 -18.15 12.17
C LYS A 405 13.00 -18.99 13.16
N LEU A 406 12.02 -18.37 13.82
CA LEU A 406 11.15 -19.08 14.79
C LEU A 406 10.35 -20.20 14.13
N MET A 407 9.86 -19.98 12.90
CA MET A 407 9.14 -21.01 12.14
C MET A 407 10.03 -22.20 11.76
N LYS A 408 11.34 -22.00 11.74
CA LYS A 408 12.34 -23.06 11.57
C LYS A 408 12.88 -23.63 12.89
N GLY A 409 12.34 -23.22 14.04
CA GLY A 409 12.85 -23.62 15.35
C GLY A 409 14.21 -23.04 15.71
N GLN A 410 14.64 -21.95 15.04
CA GLN A 410 15.87 -21.23 15.32
C GLN A 410 15.64 -20.12 16.35
N ASN A 411 16.69 -19.75 17.08
CA ASN A 411 16.65 -18.63 18.01
C ASN A 411 16.53 -17.29 17.24
N ALA A 412 15.64 -16.41 17.69
CA ALA A 412 15.40 -15.07 17.15
C ALA A 412 15.54 -13.95 18.20
N ASP A 413 16.16 -14.23 19.32
CA ASP A 413 16.34 -13.26 20.41
C ASP A 413 17.04 -11.99 19.93
N THR A 414 18.04 -12.12 19.08
CA THR A 414 18.79 -10.98 18.53
C THR A 414 17.86 -10.01 17.80
N GLU A 415 17.05 -10.50 16.88
CA GLU A 415 16.17 -9.67 16.06
C GLU A 415 15.06 -9.04 16.91
N ILE A 416 14.46 -9.82 17.77
CA ILE A 416 13.37 -9.35 18.65
C ILE A 416 13.90 -8.32 19.64
N ASN A 417 15.05 -8.56 20.23
CA ASN A 417 15.65 -7.65 21.22
C ASN A 417 16.16 -6.34 20.60
N MET A 418 16.58 -6.32 19.34
CA MET A 418 16.83 -5.06 18.63
C MET A 418 15.62 -4.11 18.66
N ILE A 419 14.44 -4.63 18.39
CA ILE A 419 13.18 -3.86 18.40
C ILE A 419 12.81 -3.46 19.84
N ARG A 420 12.88 -4.39 20.78
CA ARG A 420 12.56 -4.17 22.20
C ARG A 420 13.47 -3.14 22.86
N HIS A 421 14.77 -3.24 22.62
CA HIS A 421 15.76 -2.32 23.15
C HIS A 421 15.46 -0.87 22.73
N ARG A 422 15.18 -0.64 21.45
CA ARG A 422 14.76 0.68 20.96
C ARG A 422 13.47 1.16 21.64
N ALA A 423 12.53 0.26 21.90
CA ALA A 423 11.27 0.56 22.59
C ALA A 423 11.45 0.86 24.09
N GLY A 424 12.67 0.69 24.65
CA GLY A 424 12.98 0.85 26.06
C GLY A 424 12.52 -0.33 26.93
N LEU A 425 12.37 -1.50 26.33
CA LEU A 425 11.96 -2.73 26.99
C LEU A 425 13.20 -3.62 27.27
N THR A 426 13.08 -4.46 28.29
CA THR A 426 14.11 -5.45 28.63
C THR A 426 14.17 -6.55 27.60
N ASP A 427 15.39 -7.09 27.41
CA ASP A 427 15.62 -8.20 26.50
C ASP A 427 14.88 -9.47 26.96
N LEU A 428 14.50 -10.29 25.98
CA LEU A 428 13.95 -11.64 26.18
C LEU A 428 15.06 -12.67 25.94
N SER A 429 14.96 -13.78 26.60
CA SER A 429 15.76 -14.98 26.34
C SER A 429 14.80 -16.12 25.98
N GLY A 430 15.03 -16.77 24.85
CA GLY A 430 14.13 -17.80 24.33
C GLY A 430 12.80 -17.22 23.83
N ALA A 431 12.85 -16.08 23.14
CA ALA A 431 11.68 -15.43 22.58
C ALA A 431 10.90 -16.38 21.67
N THR A 432 9.58 -16.31 21.77
CA THR A 432 8.62 -17.19 21.10
C THR A 432 7.90 -16.48 19.96
N LEU A 433 7.11 -17.22 19.18
CA LEU A 433 6.22 -16.65 18.18
C LEU A 433 5.17 -15.71 18.80
N VAL A 434 4.76 -15.94 20.05
CA VAL A 434 3.84 -15.04 20.77
C VAL A 434 4.50 -13.69 21.04
N ASP A 435 5.77 -13.69 21.43
CA ASP A 435 6.55 -12.46 21.64
C ASP A 435 6.74 -11.72 20.33
N LEU A 436 7.11 -12.41 19.26
CA LEU A 436 7.22 -11.82 17.91
C LEU A 436 5.91 -11.14 17.49
N LYS A 437 4.79 -11.84 17.58
CA LYS A 437 3.46 -11.31 17.19
C LYS A 437 3.13 -10.03 17.95
N ARG A 438 3.45 -9.97 19.25
CA ARG A 438 3.27 -8.76 20.06
C ARG A 438 4.21 -7.64 19.62
N GLU A 439 5.49 -7.91 19.46
CA GLU A 439 6.46 -6.89 19.03
C GLU A 439 6.11 -6.35 17.64
N ARG A 440 5.72 -7.22 16.69
CA ARG A 440 5.29 -6.82 15.36
C ARG A 440 4.05 -5.90 15.42
N ARG A 441 3.05 -6.24 16.23
CA ARG A 441 1.86 -5.41 16.44
C ARG A 441 2.22 -4.05 17.00
N CYS A 442 3.00 -3.98 18.10
CA CYS A 442 3.42 -2.73 18.72
C CYS A 442 4.29 -1.86 17.81
N GLU A 443 5.14 -2.49 17.02
CA GLU A 443 6.09 -1.80 16.15
C GLU A 443 5.41 -1.17 14.93
N LEU A 444 4.52 -1.92 14.28
CA LEU A 444 4.00 -1.60 12.96
C LEU A 444 2.55 -1.11 12.95
N ALA A 445 1.91 -0.98 14.11
CA ALA A 445 0.54 -0.49 14.21
C ALA A 445 0.33 0.86 13.53
N GLY A 446 -0.70 0.98 12.71
CA GLY A 446 -1.02 2.21 11.97
C GLY A 446 -0.12 2.47 10.76
N GLU A 447 0.68 1.50 10.35
CA GLU A 447 1.50 1.54 9.12
C GLU A 447 0.89 0.64 8.03
N TRP A 448 1.54 0.61 6.85
CA TRP A 448 1.11 -0.19 5.70
C TRP A 448 1.51 -1.67 5.79
N THR A 449 1.53 -2.19 6.99
CA THR A 449 1.59 -3.64 7.26
C THR A 449 0.19 -4.14 7.54
N ASP A 450 -0.15 -5.29 6.99
CA ASP A 450 -1.52 -5.79 7.02
C ASP A 450 -1.76 -6.67 8.26
N ARG A 451 -2.23 -6.04 9.34
CA ARG A 451 -2.57 -6.75 10.58
C ARG A 451 -3.65 -7.82 10.36
N HIS A 452 -4.62 -7.57 9.48
CA HIS A 452 -5.66 -8.56 9.20
C HIS A 452 -5.07 -9.83 8.61
N PHE A 453 -4.21 -9.70 7.58
CA PHE A 453 -3.59 -10.86 6.94
C PHE A 453 -2.44 -11.46 7.77
N ASP A 454 -1.80 -10.70 8.66
CA ASP A 454 -0.94 -11.30 9.69
C ASP A 454 -1.74 -12.27 10.57
N LEU A 455 -2.92 -11.88 11.06
CA LEU A 455 -3.80 -12.75 11.85
C LEU A 455 -4.29 -13.96 11.04
N VAL A 456 -4.63 -13.77 9.77
CA VAL A 456 -5.07 -14.84 8.88
C VAL A 456 -3.96 -15.87 8.67
N ARG A 457 -2.73 -15.43 8.27
CA ARG A 457 -1.62 -16.34 7.97
C ARG A 457 -1.06 -17.07 9.21
N TRP A 458 -1.24 -16.48 10.41
CA TRP A 458 -0.91 -17.12 11.69
C TRP A 458 -1.99 -18.07 12.21
N GLY A 459 -3.20 -18.01 11.63
CA GLY A 459 -4.35 -18.79 12.08
C GLY A 459 -5.07 -18.20 13.30
N ASP A 460 -4.71 -16.99 13.72
CA ASP A 460 -5.23 -16.33 14.93
C ASP A 460 -6.54 -15.56 14.69
N ALA A 461 -6.92 -15.31 13.43
CA ALA A 461 -8.02 -14.44 13.06
C ALA A 461 -9.35 -14.82 13.72
N LYS A 462 -9.71 -16.12 13.71
CA LYS A 462 -10.97 -16.62 14.28
C LYS A 462 -11.08 -16.31 15.77
N GLU A 463 -10.03 -16.58 16.54
CA GLU A 463 -10.03 -16.33 17.98
C GLU A 463 -10.01 -14.82 18.28
N THR A 464 -9.22 -14.07 17.54
CA THR A 464 -9.10 -12.61 17.71
C THR A 464 -10.44 -11.93 17.44
N TYR A 465 -11.11 -12.27 16.35
CA TYR A 465 -12.36 -11.62 15.97
C TYR A 465 -13.58 -12.08 16.77
N ALA A 466 -13.49 -13.20 17.47
CA ALA A 466 -14.50 -13.63 18.43
C ALA A 466 -14.51 -12.77 19.73
N LYS A 467 -13.55 -11.84 19.88
CA LYS A 467 -13.50 -10.90 21.01
C LYS A 467 -14.11 -9.56 20.60
N PRO A 468 -14.83 -8.86 21.51
CA PRO A 468 -15.33 -7.51 21.24
C PRO A 468 -14.17 -6.51 21.15
N LEU A 469 -14.43 -5.34 20.54
CA LEU A 469 -13.53 -4.19 20.57
C LEU A 469 -14.15 -3.08 21.43
N HIS A 470 -13.29 -2.29 22.09
CA HIS A 470 -13.73 -1.34 23.09
C HIS A 470 -13.25 0.09 22.83
N HIS A 471 -14.06 1.02 23.27
CA HIS A 471 -13.71 2.42 23.53
C HIS A 471 -12.73 2.53 24.71
N TYR A 472 -12.03 3.64 24.84
CA TYR A 472 -11.02 3.83 25.91
C TYR A 472 -11.59 3.65 27.32
N ASP A 473 -12.89 3.90 27.54
CA ASP A 473 -13.57 3.74 28.84
C ASP A 473 -14.04 2.29 29.13
N GLY A 474 -13.78 1.37 28.20
CA GLY A 474 -14.17 -0.04 28.31
C GLY A 474 -15.55 -0.38 27.74
N SER A 475 -16.31 0.59 27.24
CA SER A 475 -17.59 0.29 26.58
C SER A 475 -17.37 -0.41 25.23
N VAL A 476 -18.23 -1.37 24.88
CA VAL A 476 -18.12 -2.13 23.64
C VAL A 476 -18.50 -1.26 22.45
N ILE A 477 -17.61 -1.16 21.46
CA ILE A 477 -17.84 -0.46 20.19
C ILE A 477 -18.16 -1.40 19.01
N TYR A 478 -17.57 -2.59 19.03
CA TYR A 478 -17.89 -3.68 18.12
C TYR A 478 -18.07 -4.97 18.93
N PRO A 479 -19.19 -5.67 18.79
CA PRO A 479 -19.35 -7.00 19.39
C PRO A 479 -18.40 -8.02 18.75
N ALA A 480 -18.36 -9.23 19.27
CA ALA A 480 -17.69 -10.36 18.63
C ALA A 480 -18.14 -10.47 17.17
N ARG A 481 -17.18 -10.69 16.27
CA ARG A 481 -17.40 -10.75 14.82
C ARG A 481 -17.26 -12.18 14.32
N ASN A 482 -18.11 -12.56 13.38
CA ASN A 482 -18.14 -13.93 12.86
C ASN A 482 -17.14 -14.10 11.72
N PHE A 483 -15.89 -14.38 12.03
CA PHE A 483 -14.86 -14.73 11.04
C PHE A 483 -14.93 -16.23 10.72
N ASN A 484 -15.25 -16.57 9.49
CA ASN A 484 -15.19 -17.94 8.98
C ASN A 484 -13.85 -18.18 8.25
N PRO A 485 -12.90 -18.93 8.81
CA PRO A 485 -11.60 -19.17 8.17
C PRO A 485 -11.67 -19.83 6.79
N ALA A 486 -12.74 -20.55 6.47
CA ALA A 486 -12.91 -21.19 5.16
C ALA A 486 -13.30 -20.23 4.04
N ILE A 487 -13.77 -19.02 4.41
CA ILE A 487 -14.27 -18.00 3.47
C ILE A 487 -13.45 -16.72 3.60
N HIS A 488 -13.38 -16.14 4.80
CA HIS A 488 -12.88 -14.80 5.06
C HIS A 488 -11.34 -14.70 5.14
N HIS A 489 -10.62 -15.76 4.79
CA HIS A 489 -9.16 -15.75 4.69
C HIS A 489 -8.67 -15.05 3.40
N VAL A 490 -9.58 -14.76 2.46
CA VAL A 490 -9.40 -13.92 1.27
C VAL A 490 -10.60 -13.02 1.09
N TRP A 491 -10.44 -11.94 0.33
CA TRP A 491 -11.54 -11.06 -0.06
C TRP A 491 -12.25 -11.55 -1.32
N PRO A 492 -13.51 -11.14 -1.56
CA PRO A 492 -14.23 -11.49 -2.79
C PRO A 492 -13.65 -10.76 -3.99
N ILE A 493 -13.55 -11.47 -5.12
CA ILE A 493 -13.21 -10.86 -6.40
C ILE A 493 -14.33 -9.89 -6.80
N PRO A 494 -14.01 -8.66 -7.28
CA PRO A 494 -15.03 -7.69 -7.66
C PRO A 494 -16.00 -8.26 -8.71
N PRO A 495 -17.32 -8.20 -8.48
CA PRO A 495 -18.32 -8.78 -9.40
C PRO A 495 -18.27 -8.21 -10.81
N ASP A 496 -17.95 -6.91 -10.94
CA ASP A 496 -17.82 -6.24 -12.24
C ASP A 496 -16.72 -6.88 -13.09
N GLU A 497 -15.58 -7.25 -12.46
CA GLU A 497 -14.46 -7.92 -13.13
C GLU A 497 -14.84 -9.33 -13.58
N ILE A 498 -15.59 -10.06 -12.75
CA ILE A 498 -16.12 -11.38 -13.12
C ILE A 498 -17.06 -11.25 -14.30
N ALA A 499 -17.98 -10.27 -14.28
CA ALA A 499 -18.96 -10.06 -15.34
C ALA A 499 -18.32 -9.77 -16.70
N VAL A 500 -17.27 -8.94 -16.74
CA VAL A 500 -16.58 -8.60 -18.00
C VAL A 500 -15.58 -9.66 -18.47
N SER A 501 -15.22 -10.59 -17.61
CA SER A 501 -14.18 -11.62 -17.89
C SER A 501 -14.63 -12.71 -18.89
N LYS A 502 -15.90 -12.74 -19.28
CA LYS A 502 -16.49 -13.82 -20.11
C LYS A 502 -16.26 -15.23 -19.54
N GLY A 503 -16.27 -15.35 -18.22
CA GLY A 503 -16.07 -16.62 -17.52
C GLY A 503 -14.61 -17.00 -17.24
N ALA A 504 -13.65 -16.16 -17.58
CA ALA A 504 -12.24 -16.37 -17.22
C ALA A 504 -12.00 -16.22 -15.71
N LEU A 505 -12.72 -15.32 -15.05
CA LEU A 505 -12.65 -15.14 -13.59
C LEU A 505 -13.79 -15.86 -12.89
N THR A 506 -13.46 -16.50 -11.78
CA THR A 506 -14.42 -17.13 -10.87
C THR A 506 -14.30 -16.51 -9.49
N GLN A 507 -15.41 -16.47 -8.75
CA GLN A 507 -15.42 -15.97 -7.38
C GLN A 507 -14.65 -16.89 -6.43
N ASN A 508 -14.13 -16.33 -5.34
CA ASN A 508 -13.60 -17.09 -4.23
C ASN A 508 -14.71 -17.90 -3.56
N GLN A 509 -14.36 -19.12 -3.12
CA GLN A 509 -15.34 -20.05 -2.58
C GLN A 509 -16.00 -19.47 -1.33
N GLY A 510 -17.32 -19.44 -1.33
CA GLY A 510 -18.15 -18.98 -0.21
C GLY A 510 -18.56 -17.51 -0.26
N TRP A 511 -17.98 -16.77 -1.21
CA TRP A 511 -18.34 -15.37 -1.50
C TRP A 511 -19.40 -15.28 -2.60
#